data_be9fc0255b7a9f710c73569d1a1f2605
#
_entry.id   be9fc0255b7a9f710c73569d1a1f2605
#
_cell.length_a   1.000
_cell.length_b   1.000
_cell.length_c   1.000
_cell.angle_alpha   90.00
_cell.angle_beta   90.00
_cell.angle_gamma   90.00
#
_symmetry.space_group_name_H-M   'P 1'
#
loop_
_entity.id
_entity.type
_entity.pdbx_description
1 polymer ?
#
loop_
_entity_poly.entity_id
_entity_poly.type
_entity_poly.pdbx_seq_one_letter_code
_entity_poly.pdbx_strand_id
1 'polypeptide(L)'
;MKSLFPARVALASVAMLAGCASPPVTPPAPPAVPAPSAPKAEIAPIIPGPLASPGSFADNPIVYFVVTDRFENGNKANDVSYGRKREATPAADVGTFHGGDLKGITNKLRENWFKQLGVNAIWITAPYEQIHGWVVGGNKEFKHYAYHGYYALDYTTLDANMGTPEELREMVDTAHAQGIRILFDVVLNHPGYLDIQTASELGVKVLWPGAQSANLRNYHSFIDYNNFAFGDWWGRDWVRAGLPGYIDGGRDDLTMQLAYLPDFRTESKEPVKLPKFLRAKPGTKAVDLPNTTVRGYLVKWLTDWVRDYGIDGFRADTVKHVEPEAWLELKTEAVKALADWKAKNPTKKIDDEPFWMVGEYWGLGPERHKLHDFGFDALINFKFQEHGGEFAKPEALFASYAGILGGRPGFSTLNYISSHDTELFDRKKLAEAGTALMLAPGAVQIFYGDETGRPPGPVPSSDPQQATRSDMNWGSIDQALLTHWRKLGSFRARHVAVARGAHHMLSDTPYVFSRIDATTDDRVVVAMNVNGEVTVPVGDVFRDGQAVFDTYSQQRVTVAEGRVKLNAQGTVLLERAIPLMAK
;
A
#
# COMPACT_ATOMS: atom_id res chain seq x y z
N MET A 1 -32.67 22.75 5.83
CA MET A 1 -32.46 24.12 5.31
C MET A 1 -31.42 24.07 4.21
N LYS A 2 -31.91 24.24 2.97
CA LYS A 2 -31.31 24.82 1.76
C LYS A 2 -29.80 24.67 1.55
N SER A 3 -29.43 23.77 0.74
CA SER A 3 -28.83 23.68 -0.61
C SER A 3 -28.43 25.01 -1.26
N LEU A 4 -27.24 25.07 -1.80
CA LEU A 4 -26.88 25.92 -2.93
C LEU A 4 -25.68 25.30 -3.69
N PHE A 5 -25.98 24.67 -4.82
CA PHE A 5 -25.06 24.50 -5.94
C PHE A 5 -25.51 25.42 -7.07
N PRO A 6 -24.62 26.09 -7.80
CA PRO A 6 -24.98 26.67 -9.06
C PRO A 6 -24.58 25.77 -10.24
N ALA A 7 -25.58 25.44 -11.03
CA ALA A 7 -25.43 24.92 -12.39
C ALA A 7 -24.80 25.95 -13.31
N ARG A 8 -23.98 25.54 -14.26
CA ARG A 8 -23.68 26.27 -15.48
C ARG A 8 -23.93 25.42 -16.73
N VAL A 9 -24.65 26.03 -17.56
CA VAL A 9 -25.34 25.67 -18.79
C VAL A 9 -24.37 25.31 -19.92
N ALA A 10 -24.81 24.33 -20.72
CA ALA A 10 -24.27 23.94 -22.02
C ALA A 10 -24.62 24.95 -23.11
N LEU A 11 -23.74 25.11 -24.08
CA LEU A 11 -24.10 25.67 -25.40
C LEU A 11 -23.63 24.71 -26.49
N ALA A 12 -24.57 24.38 -27.36
CA ALA A 12 -24.43 23.56 -28.54
C ALA A 12 -23.82 24.37 -29.69
N SER A 13 -23.09 23.71 -30.58
CA SER A 13 -22.82 24.23 -31.91
C SER A 13 -22.68 23.11 -32.96
N VAL A 14 -23.68 22.98 -33.73
CA VAL A 14 -23.79 22.90 -35.21
C VAL A 14 -22.84 21.94 -35.95
N ALA A 15 -23.50 20.98 -36.60
CA ALA A 15 -22.98 20.05 -37.59
C ALA A 15 -22.74 20.77 -38.95
N MET A 16 -21.66 20.42 -39.63
CA MET A 16 -21.54 20.54 -41.09
C MET A 16 -21.21 19.19 -41.70
N LEU A 17 -22.08 18.78 -42.60
CA LEU A 17 -21.93 17.65 -43.51
C LEU A 17 -20.95 18.02 -44.62
N ALA A 18 -19.96 17.16 -44.89
CA ALA A 18 -19.25 17.17 -46.17
C ALA A 18 -18.92 15.73 -46.58
N GLY A 19 -19.11 15.47 -47.83
CA GLY A 19 -19.35 14.22 -48.50
C GLY A 19 -18.24 13.18 -48.55
N CYS A 20 -18.68 11.99 -48.87
CA CYS A 20 -17.92 10.78 -49.11
C CYS A 20 -16.97 10.87 -50.30
N ALA A 21 -15.71 10.50 -50.08
CA ALA A 21 -14.86 9.93 -51.11
C ALA A 21 -14.06 8.79 -50.45
N SER A 22 -14.25 7.57 -50.92
CA SER A 22 -13.53 6.38 -50.46
C SER A 22 -12.09 6.38 -50.98
N PRO A 23 -11.07 6.19 -50.14
CA PRO A 23 -9.71 5.99 -50.63
C PRO A 23 -9.50 4.51 -51.05
N PRO A 24 -8.55 4.25 -51.96
CA PRO A 24 -8.29 2.91 -52.49
C PRO A 24 -7.71 1.96 -51.44
N VAL A 25 -8.16 0.70 -51.47
CA VAL A 25 -7.72 -0.39 -50.62
C VAL A 25 -6.27 -0.77 -50.99
N THR A 26 -5.35 -0.52 -50.09
CA THR A 26 -3.98 -1.08 -50.13
C THR A 26 -3.98 -2.49 -49.58
N PRO A 27 -3.26 -3.44 -50.18
CA PRO A 27 -3.17 -4.83 -49.67
C PRO A 27 -2.42 -4.85 -48.32
N PRO A 28 -2.74 -5.80 -47.41
CA PRO A 28 -2.10 -5.89 -46.11
C PRO A 28 -0.60 -6.19 -46.24
N ALA A 29 0.19 -5.45 -45.48
CA ALA A 29 1.62 -5.69 -45.34
C ALA A 29 1.87 -7.07 -44.66
N PRO A 30 2.95 -7.77 -45.03
CA PRO A 30 3.31 -9.03 -44.37
C PRO A 30 3.59 -8.80 -42.88
N PRO A 31 3.34 -9.82 -42.02
CA PRO A 31 3.56 -9.68 -40.58
C PRO A 31 5.02 -9.33 -40.29
N ALA A 32 5.21 -8.29 -39.50
CA ALA A 32 6.53 -7.85 -39.05
C ALA A 32 7.16 -8.97 -38.20
N VAL A 33 8.37 -9.37 -38.59
CA VAL A 33 9.21 -10.23 -37.75
C VAL A 33 9.49 -9.49 -36.45
N PRO A 34 9.27 -10.11 -35.26
CA PRO A 34 9.59 -9.44 -34.00
C PRO A 34 11.06 -9.06 -33.97
N ALA A 35 11.34 -7.81 -33.72
CA ALA A 35 12.70 -7.34 -33.51
C ALA A 35 13.32 -8.12 -32.34
N PRO A 36 14.61 -8.48 -32.39
CA PRO A 36 15.29 -9.13 -31.28
C PRO A 36 15.16 -8.24 -30.06
N SER A 37 14.71 -8.83 -28.94
CA SER A 37 14.64 -8.13 -27.65
C SER A 37 15.99 -7.50 -27.36
N ALA A 38 16.00 -6.19 -27.09
CA ALA A 38 17.19 -5.49 -26.63
C ALA A 38 17.79 -6.24 -25.44
N PRO A 39 19.13 -6.39 -25.36
CA PRO A 39 19.76 -7.05 -24.23
C PRO A 39 19.31 -6.34 -22.97
N LYS A 40 18.82 -7.12 -21.96
CA LYS A 40 18.54 -6.60 -20.62
C LYS A 40 19.79 -5.89 -20.15
N ALA A 41 19.71 -4.56 -19.97
CA ALA A 41 20.80 -3.81 -19.38
C ALA A 41 21.10 -4.42 -18.01
N GLU A 42 22.25 -5.02 -17.86
CA GLU A 42 22.75 -5.56 -16.61
C GLU A 42 22.97 -4.35 -15.68
N ILE A 43 22.06 -4.19 -14.71
CA ILE A 43 22.14 -3.10 -13.73
C ILE A 43 23.37 -3.40 -12.89
N ALA A 44 24.39 -2.54 -12.99
CA ALA A 44 25.59 -2.66 -12.17
C ALA A 44 25.18 -2.80 -10.69
N PRO A 45 25.71 -3.79 -9.96
CA PRO A 45 25.35 -3.97 -8.56
C PRO A 45 25.71 -2.70 -7.78
N ILE A 46 24.75 -2.16 -7.01
CA ILE A 46 25.02 -1.10 -6.05
C ILE A 46 25.91 -1.74 -4.99
N ILE A 47 27.18 -1.32 -4.94
CA ILE A 47 28.09 -1.79 -3.90
C ILE A 47 27.64 -1.12 -2.61
N PRO A 48 27.12 -1.88 -1.61
CA PRO A 48 26.69 -1.27 -0.35
C PRO A 48 27.89 -0.61 0.33
N GLY A 49 27.67 0.59 0.82
CA GLY A 49 28.59 1.23 1.76
C GLY A 49 28.70 0.42 3.06
N PRO A 50 29.53 0.86 3.97
CA PRO A 50 29.71 0.22 5.27
C PRO A 50 28.42 0.07 6.06
N LEU A 51 28.25 -1.09 6.71
CA LEU A 51 27.03 -1.40 7.49
C LEU A 51 27.05 -0.61 8.80
N ALA A 52 26.07 0.26 9.01
CA ALA A 52 25.67 0.68 10.35
C ALA A 52 24.66 -0.34 10.92
N SER A 53 24.51 -0.41 12.24
CA SER A 53 23.42 -1.19 12.84
C SER A 53 22.10 -0.45 12.57
N PRO A 54 21.12 -1.05 11.90
CA PRO A 54 19.92 -0.33 11.48
C PRO A 54 18.92 -0.06 12.63
N GLY A 55 19.18 -0.50 13.85
CA GLY A 55 18.17 -0.50 14.93
C GLY A 55 17.10 -1.57 14.73
N SER A 56 15.93 -1.41 15.36
CA SER A 56 14.77 -2.27 15.15
C SER A 56 14.00 -1.90 13.88
N PHE A 57 13.12 -2.78 13.41
CA PHE A 57 12.22 -2.48 12.29
C PHE A 57 11.36 -1.23 12.57
N ALA A 58 10.78 -1.15 13.78
CA ALA A 58 9.91 -0.05 14.17
C ALA A 58 10.62 1.32 14.17
N ASP A 59 11.95 1.34 14.24
CA ASP A 59 12.75 2.57 14.18
C ASP A 59 12.87 3.14 12.77
N ASN A 60 12.79 2.29 11.72
CA ASN A 60 12.97 2.72 10.34
C ASN A 60 12.17 1.85 9.35
N PRO A 61 10.83 1.81 9.43
CA PRO A 61 10.02 1.07 8.48
C PRO A 61 10.14 1.67 7.08
N ILE A 62 10.45 0.82 6.09
CA ILE A 62 10.44 1.13 4.66
C ILE A 62 9.43 0.18 4.03
N VAL A 63 8.20 0.63 3.91
CA VAL A 63 7.06 -0.17 3.47
C VAL A 63 6.87 -0.01 1.97
N TYR A 64 6.77 -1.12 1.25
CA TYR A 64 6.37 -1.12 -0.16
C TYR A 64 4.91 -1.57 -0.27
N PHE A 65 4.04 -0.69 -0.71
CA PHE A 65 2.63 -0.99 -0.87
C PHE A 65 2.32 -1.51 -2.27
N VAL A 66 1.73 -2.69 -2.34
CA VAL A 66 1.35 -3.41 -3.56
C VAL A 66 -0.17 -3.52 -3.64
N VAL A 67 -0.78 -2.96 -4.70
CA VAL A 67 -2.10 -3.43 -5.13
C VAL A 67 -1.86 -4.75 -5.85
N THR A 68 -2.07 -5.87 -5.15
CA THR A 68 -1.63 -7.21 -5.56
C THR A 68 -2.04 -7.56 -6.99
N ASP A 69 -3.32 -7.34 -7.32
CA ASP A 69 -3.88 -7.61 -8.64
C ASP A 69 -3.22 -6.83 -9.79
N ARG A 70 -2.58 -5.69 -9.49
CA ARG A 70 -1.98 -4.77 -10.48
C ARG A 70 -0.47 -4.90 -10.59
N PHE A 71 0.15 -5.73 -9.76
CA PHE A 71 1.60 -5.76 -9.63
C PHE A 71 2.29 -6.71 -10.60
N GLU A 72 2.10 -8.01 -10.43
CA GLU A 72 2.72 -9.05 -11.27
C GLU A 72 1.85 -10.30 -11.30
N ASN A 73 1.56 -10.80 -12.51
CA ASN A 73 0.83 -12.05 -12.72
C ASN A 73 1.83 -13.22 -12.72
N GLY A 74 1.86 -13.96 -11.63
CA GLY A 74 2.74 -15.12 -11.47
C GLY A 74 2.07 -16.45 -11.82
N ASN A 75 0.73 -16.51 -11.80
CA ASN A 75 -0.05 -17.72 -12.03
C ASN A 75 -1.30 -17.44 -12.88
N LYS A 76 -1.17 -17.54 -14.20
CA LYS A 76 -2.28 -17.27 -15.12
C LYS A 76 -3.49 -18.21 -14.98
N ALA A 77 -3.36 -19.31 -14.24
CA ALA A 77 -4.46 -20.24 -14.06
C ALA A 77 -5.54 -19.70 -13.10
N ASN A 78 -5.22 -18.71 -12.27
CA ASN A 78 -6.15 -18.10 -11.32
C ASN A 78 -6.82 -16.81 -11.85
N ASP A 79 -6.41 -16.26 -13.00
CA ASP A 79 -6.86 -14.95 -13.53
C ASP A 79 -8.38 -14.80 -13.63
N VAL A 80 -9.10 -15.88 -13.90
CA VAL A 80 -10.56 -15.89 -14.11
C VAL A 80 -11.32 -16.64 -13.01
N SER A 81 -10.75 -16.73 -11.83
CA SER A 81 -11.42 -17.34 -10.67
C SER A 81 -12.78 -16.67 -10.43
N TYR A 82 -13.75 -17.45 -9.99
CA TYR A 82 -15.17 -17.04 -9.83
C TYR A 82 -15.81 -16.49 -11.12
N GLY A 83 -15.22 -16.74 -12.31
CA GLY A 83 -15.71 -16.19 -13.58
C GLY A 83 -15.45 -14.71 -13.79
N ARG A 84 -14.60 -14.08 -12.98
CA ARG A 84 -14.21 -12.67 -13.08
C ARG A 84 -13.33 -12.46 -14.33
N LYS A 85 -13.90 -11.86 -15.37
CA LYS A 85 -13.25 -11.66 -16.67
C LYS A 85 -12.90 -10.18 -16.86
N ARG A 86 -11.83 -9.94 -17.60
CA ARG A 86 -11.45 -8.59 -18.07
C ARG A 86 -12.46 -8.07 -19.09
N GLU A 87 -12.57 -6.76 -19.19
CA GLU A 87 -13.36 -6.06 -20.20
C GLU A 87 -12.49 -5.68 -21.41
N ALA A 88 -13.14 -5.49 -22.57
CA ALA A 88 -12.44 -5.34 -23.85
C ALA A 88 -11.74 -3.97 -24.02
N THR A 89 -12.16 -2.94 -23.31
CA THR A 89 -11.59 -1.59 -23.45
C THR A 89 -10.96 -1.13 -22.14
N PRO A 90 -9.85 -0.39 -22.18
CA PRO A 90 -9.18 0.07 -20.95
C PRO A 90 -10.11 0.83 -19.99
N ALA A 91 -11.02 1.64 -20.50
CA ALA A 91 -11.96 2.39 -19.67
C ALA A 91 -13.00 1.51 -18.97
N ALA A 92 -13.44 0.42 -19.61
CA ALA A 92 -14.37 -0.54 -19.00
C ALA A 92 -13.64 -1.53 -18.06
N ASP A 93 -12.35 -1.77 -18.33
CA ASP A 93 -11.51 -2.76 -17.63
C ASP A 93 -10.95 -2.25 -16.30
N VAL A 94 -11.03 -0.96 -16.05
CA VAL A 94 -10.42 -0.30 -14.88
C VAL A 94 -10.83 -0.93 -13.53
N GLY A 95 -12.03 -1.49 -13.44
CA GLY A 95 -12.58 -2.12 -12.23
C GLY A 95 -12.51 -3.64 -12.21
N THR A 96 -11.86 -4.30 -13.18
CA THR A 96 -11.78 -5.77 -13.26
C THR A 96 -10.50 -6.29 -12.60
N PHE A 97 -10.42 -7.61 -12.42
CA PHE A 97 -9.17 -8.27 -12.03
C PHE A 97 -8.20 -8.35 -13.22
N HIS A 98 -6.92 -8.03 -13.01
CA HIS A 98 -5.87 -8.05 -14.03
C HIS A 98 -4.89 -9.22 -13.89
N GLY A 99 -5.01 -9.99 -12.80
CA GLY A 99 -4.31 -11.26 -12.61
C GLY A 99 -3.01 -11.17 -11.80
N GLY A 100 -2.67 -10.01 -11.23
CA GLY A 100 -1.59 -9.95 -10.24
C GLY A 100 -1.93 -10.78 -9.00
N ASP A 101 -0.93 -11.49 -8.44
CA ASP A 101 -1.16 -12.51 -7.42
C ASP A 101 0.04 -12.67 -6.45
N LEU A 102 -0.14 -13.53 -5.43
CA LEU A 102 0.90 -13.83 -4.43
C LEU A 102 2.14 -14.47 -5.07
N LYS A 103 1.96 -15.25 -6.14
CA LYS A 103 3.06 -15.87 -6.88
C LYS A 103 3.90 -14.82 -7.62
N GLY A 104 3.25 -13.80 -8.19
CA GLY A 104 3.93 -12.66 -8.81
C GLY A 104 4.79 -11.90 -7.82
N ILE A 105 4.28 -11.64 -6.60
CA ILE A 105 5.08 -11.03 -5.52
C ILE A 105 6.26 -11.92 -5.15
N THR A 106 6.05 -13.24 -5.04
CA THR A 106 7.12 -14.21 -4.75
C THR A 106 8.21 -14.18 -5.82
N ASN A 107 7.85 -14.07 -7.10
CA ASN A 107 8.80 -13.95 -8.19
C ASN A 107 9.67 -12.70 -8.04
N LYS A 108 9.07 -11.55 -7.70
CA LYS A 108 9.80 -10.28 -7.48
C LYS A 108 10.66 -10.30 -6.20
N LEU A 109 10.24 -11.02 -5.17
CA LEU A 109 11.09 -11.31 -4.01
C LEU A 109 12.35 -12.07 -4.44
N ARG A 110 12.22 -13.14 -5.23
CA ARG A 110 13.36 -13.94 -5.75
C ARG A 110 14.29 -13.15 -6.66
N GLU A 111 13.77 -12.15 -7.38
CA GLU A 111 14.57 -11.19 -8.15
C GLU A 111 15.27 -10.14 -7.28
N ASN A 112 15.09 -10.18 -5.96
CA ASN A 112 15.57 -9.19 -4.99
C ASN A 112 15.05 -7.76 -5.26
N TRP A 113 13.90 -7.62 -5.93
CA TRP A 113 13.32 -6.31 -6.29
C TRP A 113 13.20 -5.40 -5.08
N PHE A 114 12.51 -5.87 -4.04
CA PHE A 114 12.26 -5.11 -2.82
C PHE A 114 13.53 -4.83 -2.03
N LYS A 115 14.40 -5.84 -1.90
CA LYS A 115 15.67 -5.71 -1.18
C LYS A 115 16.58 -4.64 -1.78
N GLN A 116 16.64 -4.55 -3.12
CA GLN A 116 17.43 -3.53 -3.82
C GLN A 116 16.89 -2.11 -3.60
N LEU A 117 15.62 -1.95 -3.23
CA LEU A 117 15.00 -0.69 -2.85
C LEU A 117 15.13 -0.38 -1.35
N GLY A 118 15.82 -1.23 -0.58
CA GLY A 118 15.94 -1.09 0.87
C GLY A 118 14.67 -1.42 1.64
N VAL A 119 13.66 -1.98 0.98
CA VAL A 119 12.37 -2.35 1.58
C VAL A 119 12.55 -3.39 2.67
N ASN A 120 11.91 -3.19 3.82
CA ASN A 120 11.90 -4.13 4.94
C ASN A 120 10.49 -4.59 5.35
N ALA A 121 9.44 -4.07 4.67
CA ALA A 121 8.09 -4.58 4.78
C ALA A 121 7.32 -4.43 3.45
N ILE A 122 6.49 -5.40 3.10
CA ILE A 122 5.57 -5.36 1.96
C ILE A 122 4.14 -5.35 2.51
N TRP A 123 3.38 -4.31 2.18
CA TRP A 123 1.95 -4.24 2.43
C TRP A 123 1.22 -4.68 1.16
N ILE A 124 0.40 -5.74 1.27
CA ILE A 124 -0.45 -6.25 0.20
C ILE A 124 -1.92 -5.92 0.47
N THR A 125 -2.72 -5.77 -0.59
CA THR A 125 -4.17 -5.68 -0.46
C THR A 125 -4.73 -6.89 0.29
N ALA A 126 -5.89 -6.73 0.95
CA ALA A 126 -6.51 -7.80 1.73
C ALA A 126 -6.70 -9.08 0.90
N PRO A 127 -6.05 -10.19 1.26
CA PRO A 127 -6.00 -11.38 0.39
C PRO A 127 -7.14 -12.37 0.65
N TYR A 128 -7.97 -12.15 1.68
CA TYR A 128 -9.10 -13.04 1.97
C TYR A 128 -10.22 -12.87 0.92
N GLU A 129 -11.08 -13.88 0.84
CA GLU A 129 -12.08 -14.02 -0.20
C GLU A 129 -13.03 -12.84 -0.28
N GLN A 130 -13.14 -12.29 -1.47
CA GLN A 130 -13.94 -11.12 -1.81
C GLN A 130 -15.27 -11.55 -2.46
N ILE A 131 -16.26 -10.65 -2.52
CA ILE A 131 -17.50 -10.90 -3.26
C ILE A 131 -17.18 -11.36 -4.68
N HIS A 132 -17.93 -12.34 -5.19
CA HIS A 132 -17.57 -13.02 -6.45
C HIS A 132 -17.89 -12.22 -7.69
N GLY A 133 -18.99 -11.49 -7.67
CA GLY A 133 -19.43 -10.66 -8.78
C GLY A 133 -18.89 -9.22 -8.70
N TRP A 134 -19.63 -8.34 -9.34
CA TRP A 134 -19.30 -6.92 -9.45
C TRP A 134 -20.46 -6.05 -8.97
N VAL A 135 -20.14 -4.83 -8.61
CA VAL A 135 -21.12 -3.76 -8.39
C VAL A 135 -20.93 -2.65 -9.43
N VAL A 136 -21.87 -1.73 -9.52
CA VAL A 136 -21.81 -0.62 -10.47
C VAL A 136 -20.75 0.39 -10.00
N GLY A 137 -19.67 0.54 -10.77
CA GLY A 137 -18.61 1.50 -10.51
C GLY A 137 -18.91 2.86 -11.16
N GLY A 138 -18.57 3.93 -10.42
CA GLY A 138 -18.81 5.30 -10.83
C GLY A 138 -20.29 5.57 -11.14
N ASN A 139 -20.56 6.46 -12.08
CA ASN A 139 -21.92 6.72 -12.58
C ASN A 139 -22.30 5.74 -13.70
N LYS A 140 -22.23 4.43 -13.44
CA LYS A 140 -22.46 3.34 -14.41
C LYS A 140 -21.40 3.29 -15.52
N GLU A 141 -20.15 3.57 -15.17
CA GLU A 141 -19.05 3.67 -16.13
C GLU A 141 -18.32 2.35 -16.31
N PHE A 142 -18.19 1.53 -15.25
CA PHE A 142 -17.47 0.28 -15.28
C PHE A 142 -18.04 -0.75 -14.28
N LYS A 143 -17.74 -2.02 -14.49
CA LYS A 143 -18.00 -3.08 -13.51
C LYS A 143 -16.91 -3.01 -12.45
N HIS A 144 -17.29 -2.83 -11.20
CA HIS A 144 -16.35 -2.73 -10.09
C HIS A 144 -16.29 -4.05 -9.32
N TYR A 145 -15.30 -4.86 -9.62
CA TYR A 145 -14.95 -6.05 -8.86
C TYR A 145 -14.06 -5.69 -7.68
N ALA A 146 -13.94 -6.60 -6.73
CA ALA A 146 -13.21 -6.39 -5.49
C ALA A 146 -11.70 -6.65 -5.59
N TYR A 147 -11.05 -6.34 -6.72
CA TYR A 147 -9.61 -6.54 -6.94
C TYR A 147 -8.73 -5.82 -5.91
N HIS A 148 -9.27 -4.78 -5.28
CA HIS A 148 -8.62 -3.94 -4.28
C HIS A 148 -8.64 -4.52 -2.86
N GLY A 149 -9.46 -5.57 -2.59
CA GLY A 149 -9.49 -6.26 -1.30
C GLY A 149 -10.47 -5.70 -0.26
N TYR A 150 -11.30 -4.68 -0.59
CA TYR A 150 -12.18 -4.01 0.38
C TYR A 150 -13.64 -4.48 0.38
N TYR A 151 -13.97 -5.54 -0.35
CA TYR A 151 -15.33 -6.10 -0.38
C TYR A 151 -15.32 -7.55 0.10
N ALA A 152 -14.88 -7.75 1.35
CA ALA A 152 -14.73 -9.08 1.94
C ALA A 152 -16.04 -9.87 1.98
N LEU A 153 -15.97 -11.14 1.57
CA LEU A 153 -17.01 -12.13 1.69
C LEU A 153 -16.73 -13.11 2.83
N ASP A 154 -15.52 -13.65 2.87
CA ASP A 154 -15.12 -14.65 3.87
C ASP A 154 -13.68 -14.36 4.35
N TYR A 155 -13.55 -13.92 5.58
CA TYR A 155 -12.26 -13.59 6.20
C TYR A 155 -11.38 -14.81 6.51
N THR A 156 -11.93 -16.03 6.35
CA THR A 156 -11.24 -17.27 6.76
C THR A 156 -10.59 -18.03 5.60
N THR A 157 -10.83 -17.62 4.37
CA THR A 157 -10.29 -18.24 3.15
C THR A 157 -9.60 -17.22 2.27
N LEU A 158 -8.63 -17.66 1.46
CA LEU A 158 -7.99 -16.80 0.45
C LEU A 158 -8.91 -16.58 -0.75
N ASP A 159 -8.84 -15.40 -1.36
CA ASP A 159 -9.43 -15.18 -2.68
C ASP A 159 -8.65 -15.98 -3.74
N ALA A 160 -9.36 -16.75 -4.53
CA ALA A 160 -8.73 -17.64 -5.50
C ALA A 160 -8.00 -16.91 -6.64
N ASN A 161 -8.30 -15.61 -6.90
CA ASN A 161 -7.49 -14.77 -7.79
C ASN A 161 -6.16 -14.36 -7.14
N MET A 162 -6.09 -14.29 -5.82
CA MET A 162 -4.85 -13.96 -5.10
C MET A 162 -3.88 -15.14 -5.03
N GLY A 163 -4.40 -16.36 -4.98
CA GLY A 163 -3.58 -17.58 -4.93
C GLY A 163 -4.07 -18.64 -3.96
N THR A 164 -3.20 -19.60 -3.66
CA THR A 164 -3.46 -20.71 -2.75
C THR A 164 -2.80 -20.50 -1.38
N PRO A 165 -3.22 -21.27 -0.33
CA PRO A 165 -2.55 -21.29 0.96
C PRO A 165 -1.05 -21.62 0.87
N GLU A 166 -0.66 -22.47 -0.07
CA GLU A 166 0.73 -22.85 -0.32
C GLU A 166 1.51 -21.68 -0.92
N GLU A 167 0.94 -20.94 -1.89
CA GLU A 167 1.54 -19.75 -2.48
C GLU A 167 1.68 -18.63 -1.46
N LEU A 168 0.72 -18.45 -0.55
CA LEU A 168 0.85 -17.52 0.56
C LEU A 168 2.04 -17.89 1.47
N ARG A 169 2.14 -19.16 1.85
CA ARG A 169 3.25 -19.66 2.68
C ARG A 169 4.59 -19.47 2.00
N GLU A 170 4.68 -19.80 0.71
CA GLU A 170 5.88 -19.61 -0.10
C GLU A 170 6.31 -18.12 -0.14
N MET A 171 5.35 -17.22 -0.32
CA MET A 171 5.60 -15.77 -0.33
C MET A 171 6.15 -15.29 1.01
N VAL A 172 5.52 -15.65 2.13
CA VAL A 172 5.96 -15.26 3.47
C VAL A 172 7.34 -15.83 3.78
N ASP A 173 7.56 -17.14 3.56
CA ASP A 173 8.85 -17.78 3.77
C ASP A 173 9.97 -17.13 2.94
N THR A 174 9.68 -16.77 1.67
CA THR A 174 10.64 -16.10 0.78
C THR A 174 10.96 -14.68 1.25
N ALA A 175 9.97 -13.94 1.73
CA ALA A 175 10.15 -12.58 2.26
C ALA A 175 10.97 -12.63 3.57
N HIS A 176 10.63 -13.51 4.49
CA HIS A 176 11.33 -13.68 5.76
C HIS A 176 12.81 -14.06 5.57
N ALA A 177 13.12 -14.93 4.61
CA ALA A 177 14.51 -15.28 4.26
C ALA A 177 15.33 -14.07 3.79
N GLN A 178 14.69 -12.98 3.36
CA GLN A 178 15.33 -11.72 2.98
C GLN A 178 15.26 -10.63 4.07
N GLY A 179 14.68 -10.92 5.23
CA GLY A 179 14.46 -9.95 6.30
C GLY A 179 13.30 -8.99 6.01
N ILE A 180 12.38 -9.36 5.14
CA ILE A 180 11.24 -8.52 4.72
C ILE A 180 9.95 -9.04 5.38
N ARG A 181 9.24 -8.16 6.09
CA ARG A 181 7.95 -8.44 6.73
C ARG A 181 6.81 -8.39 5.74
N ILE A 182 5.76 -9.15 6.01
CA ILE A 182 4.50 -9.10 5.26
C ILE A 182 3.42 -8.45 6.12
N LEU A 183 2.79 -7.40 5.56
CA LEU A 183 1.67 -6.70 6.17
C LEU A 183 0.41 -6.94 5.35
N PHE A 184 -0.67 -7.39 6.01
CA PHE A 184 -1.99 -7.49 5.38
C PHE A 184 -2.77 -6.20 5.55
N ASP A 185 -3.48 -5.80 4.51
CA ASP A 185 -4.58 -4.85 4.66
C ASP A 185 -5.73 -5.53 5.39
N VAL A 186 -6.30 -4.87 6.41
CA VAL A 186 -7.39 -5.43 7.21
C VAL A 186 -8.51 -4.43 7.39
N VAL A 187 -9.75 -4.91 7.23
CA VAL A 187 -10.96 -4.11 7.30
C VAL A 187 -11.85 -4.64 8.42
N LEU A 188 -11.99 -3.88 9.51
CA LEU A 188 -12.89 -4.21 10.61
C LEU A 188 -14.23 -3.48 10.52
N ASN A 189 -14.30 -2.42 9.74
CA ASN A 189 -15.48 -1.57 9.66
C ASN A 189 -16.63 -2.22 8.88
N HIS A 190 -16.33 -2.89 7.76
CA HIS A 190 -17.35 -3.36 6.83
C HIS A 190 -16.96 -4.64 6.09
N PRO A 191 -17.92 -5.48 5.68
CA PRO A 191 -17.77 -6.50 4.66
C PRO A 191 -18.03 -5.90 3.27
N GLY A 192 -18.01 -6.75 2.23
CA GLY A 192 -18.42 -6.37 0.89
C GLY A 192 -19.92 -6.15 0.71
N TYR A 193 -20.31 -5.64 -0.43
CA TYR A 193 -21.70 -5.60 -0.88
C TYR A 193 -22.25 -7.01 -1.12
N LEU A 194 -23.58 -7.13 -1.14
CA LEU A 194 -24.24 -8.30 -1.70
C LEU A 194 -24.46 -8.07 -3.19
N ASP A 195 -23.55 -8.56 -4.02
CA ASP A 195 -23.66 -8.49 -5.47
C ASP A 195 -24.58 -9.59 -6.05
N ILE A 196 -25.01 -9.44 -7.30
CA ILE A 196 -25.96 -10.36 -7.96
C ILE A 196 -25.42 -11.78 -8.03
N GLN A 197 -24.15 -11.96 -8.38
CA GLN A 197 -23.55 -13.29 -8.50
C GLN A 197 -23.48 -13.99 -7.15
N THR A 198 -22.90 -13.31 -6.16
CA THR A 198 -22.78 -13.83 -4.78
C THR A 198 -24.16 -14.13 -4.17
N ALA A 199 -25.15 -13.25 -4.36
CA ALA A 199 -26.52 -13.50 -3.90
C ALA A 199 -27.12 -14.76 -4.53
N SER A 200 -26.89 -14.96 -5.83
CA SER A 200 -27.36 -16.16 -6.55
C SER A 200 -26.69 -17.44 -6.05
N GLU A 201 -25.35 -17.45 -5.94
CA GLU A 201 -24.55 -18.60 -5.51
C GLU A 201 -24.86 -19.03 -4.08
N LEU A 202 -25.05 -18.06 -3.18
CA LEU A 202 -25.36 -18.33 -1.76
C LEU A 202 -26.85 -18.49 -1.48
N GLY A 203 -27.69 -18.36 -2.51
CA GLY A 203 -29.13 -18.56 -2.39
C GLY A 203 -29.86 -17.49 -1.57
N VAL A 204 -29.31 -16.26 -1.45
CA VAL A 204 -29.99 -15.13 -0.83
C VAL A 204 -31.10 -14.63 -1.76
N LYS A 205 -32.36 -14.71 -1.29
CA LYS A 205 -33.57 -14.56 -2.12
C LYS A 205 -33.97 -13.08 -2.35
N VAL A 206 -33.03 -12.27 -2.85
CA VAL A 206 -33.24 -10.83 -3.10
C VAL A 206 -33.22 -10.46 -4.59
N LEU A 207 -33.15 -11.44 -5.47
CA LEU A 207 -33.02 -11.21 -6.91
C LEU A 207 -34.34 -11.47 -7.66
N TRP A 208 -34.68 -10.55 -8.56
CA TRP A 208 -35.72 -10.77 -9.54
C TRP A 208 -35.28 -11.75 -10.66
N PRO A 209 -36.23 -12.48 -11.29
CA PRO A 209 -35.91 -13.34 -12.43
C PRO A 209 -35.15 -12.62 -13.53
N GLY A 210 -34.17 -13.28 -14.13
CA GLY A 210 -33.35 -12.71 -15.21
C GLY A 210 -32.14 -11.92 -14.76
N ALA A 211 -31.79 -11.91 -13.46
CA ALA A 211 -30.65 -11.15 -12.90
C ALA A 211 -29.30 -11.49 -13.57
N GLN A 212 -29.15 -12.69 -14.15
CA GLN A 212 -27.96 -13.08 -14.93
C GLN A 212 -27.74 -12.21 -16.19
N SER A 213 -28.75 -11.45 -16.65
CA SER A 213 -28.65 -10.52 -17.77
C SER A 213 -28.31 -9.08 -17.34
N ALA A 214 -27.97 -8.87 -16.07
CA ALA A 214 -27.63 -7.56 -15.55
C ALA A 214 -26.44 -6.93 -16.28
N ASN A 215 -26.53 -5.63 -16.52
CA ASN A 215 -25.49 -4.80 -17.06
C ASN A 215 -25.44 -3.47 -16.29
N LEU A 216 -24.49 -2.61 -16.60
CA LEU A 216 -24.29 -1.33 -15.88
C LEU A 216 -25.54 -0.42 -15.82
N ARG A 217 -26.45 -0.52 -16.81
CA ARG A 217 -27.63 0.35 -16.88
C ARG A 217 -28.81 -0.19 -16.07
N ASN A 218 -28.97 -1.52 -16.01
CA ASN A 218 -30.14 -2.18 -15.42
C ASN A 218 -29.80 -2.98 -14.14
N TYR A 219 -28.57 -2.94 -13.63
CA TYR A 219 -28.11 -3.71 -12.48
C TYR A 219 -29.08 -3.67 -11.30
N HIS A 220 -29.42 -2.45 -10.85
CA HIS A 220 -30.28 -2.25 -9.71
C HIS A 220 -31.75 -2.66 -9.90
N SER A 221 -32.21 -2.84 -11.16
CA SER A 221 -33.57 -3.32 -11.45
C SER A 221 -33.75 -4.82 -11.20
N PHE A 222 -32.68 -5.57 -11.02
CA PHE A 222 -32.72 -6.99 -10.68
C PHE A 222 -32.59 -7.29 -9.20
N ILE A 223 -32.44 -6.29 -8.36
CA ILE A 223 -32.32 -6.44 -6.90
C ILE A 223 -33.58 -5.91 -6.24
N ASP A 224 -34.26 -6.75 -5.47
CA ASP A 224 -35.40 -6.33 -4.66
C ASP A 224 -34.92 -5.71 -3.35
N TYR A 225 -34.62 -4.42 -3.38
CA TYR A 225 -34.15 -3.66 -2.20
C TYR A 225 -35.17 -3.54 -1.08
N ASN A 226 -36.40 -3.99 -1.26
CA ASN A 226 -37.43 -4.03 -0.21
C ASN A 226 -37.59 -5.43 0.41
N ASN A 227 -36.74 -6.38 0.04
CA ASN A 227 -36.84 -7.77 0.48
C ASN A 227 -36.15 -7.98 1.84
N PHE A 228 -36.88 -8.51 2.81
CA PHE A 228 -36.35 -8.85 4.13
C PHE A 228 -35.27 -9.96 4.09
N ALA A 229 -35.18 -10.72 2.99
CA ALA A 229 -34.12 -11.73 2.81
C ALA A 229 -32.70 -11.14 2.75
N PHE A 230 -32.54 -9.81 2.62
CA PHE A 230 -31.24 -9.17 2.85
C PHE A 230 -30.65 -9.53 4.22
N GLY A 231 -31.49 -9.71 5.26
CA GLY A 231 -31.07 -10.16 6.58
C GLY A 231 -30.44 -11.56 6.62
N ASP A 232 -30.55 -12.36 5.55
CA ASP A 232 -29.84 -13.65 5.39
C ASP A 232 -28.38 -13.47 5.00
N TRP A 233 -27.95 -12.29 4.57
CA TRP A 233 -26.56 -11.91 4.30
C TRP A 233 -25.76 -11.87 5.61
N TRP A 234 -25.18 -10.76 6.04
CA TRP A 234 -24.52 -10.70 7.36
C TRP A 234 -25.53 -10.71 8.53
N GLY A 235 -26.75 -10.20 8.32
CA GLY A 235 -27.83 -10.13 9.29
C GLY A 235 -27.69 -8.98 10.27
N ARG A 236 -28.84 -8.64 10.90
CA ARG A 236 -28.96 -7.49 11.81
C ARG A 236 -28.10 -7.57 13.07
N ASP A 237 -27.72 -8.77 13.47
CA ASP A 237 -26.88 -8.96 14.66
C ASP A 237 -25.42 -8.65 14.37
N TRP A 238 -25.02 -8.70 13.08
CA TRP A 238 -23.68 -8.47 12.61
C TRP A 238 -23.45 -7.05 12.10
N VAL A 239 -24.39 -6.51 11.31
CA VAL A 239 -24.19 -5.26 10.58
C VAL A 239 -25.40 -4.33 10.66
N ARG A 240 -25.11 -3.05 10.42
CA ARG A 240 -26.07 -2.02 10.04
C ARG A 240 -26.09 -1.90 8.53
N ALA A 241 -27.29 -1.78 7.96
CA ALA A 241 -27.50 -1.48 6.55
C ALA A 241 -28.86 -0.81 6.37
N GLY A 242 -28.98 0.16 5.49
CA GLY A 242 -30.23 0.86 5.22
C GLY A 242 -31.22 0.04 4.39
N LEU A 243 -31.33 -1.27 4.62
CA LEU A 243 -32.15 -2.23 3.88
C LEU A 243 -33.03 -3.04 4.84
N PRO A 244 -34.20 -3.57 4.38
CA PRO A 244 -35.06 -4.41 5.21
C PRO A 244 -34.31 -5.63 5.77
N GLY A 245 -34.59 -5.96 7.03
CA GLY A 245 -33.91 -7.06 7.71
C GLY A 245 -32.62 -6.70 8.43
N TYR A 246 -32.16 -5.45 8.30
CA TYR A 246 -31.01 -4.91 9.03
C TYR A 246 -31.42 -3.89 10.08
N ILE A 247 -30.47 -3.49 10.93
CA ILE A 247 -30.57 -2.31 11.78
C ILE A 247 -30.08 -1.10 10.96
N ASP A 248 -30.75 0.03 11.09
CA ASP A 248 -30.34 1.27 10.43
C ASP A 248 -28.97 1.75 10.95
N GLY A 249 -28.17 2.30 10.03
CA GLY A 249 -26.93 2.99 10.37
C GLY A 249 -27.15 4.33 11.05
N GLY A 250 -26.13 4.78 11.80
CA GLY A 250 -26.11 6.12 12.43
C GLY A 250 -25.59 7.20 11.51
N ARG A 251 -25.22 8.35 12.13
CA ARG A 251 -24.69 9.54 11.44
C ARG A 251 -23.32 9.97 11.96
N ASP A 252 -22.85 9.32 13.02
CA ASP A 252 -21.52 9.53 13.58
C ASP A 252 -20.48 8.61 12.91
N ASP A 253 -19.20 8.87 13.15
CA ASP A 253 -18.10 8.14 12.54
C ASP A 253 -18.13 6.62 12.83
N LEU A 254 -18.69 6.18 13.98
CA LEU A 254 -18.66 4.78 14.41
C LEU A 254 -19.87 3.95 13.93
N THR A 255 -20.94 4.59 13.48
CA THR A 255 -22.20 3.90 13.13
C THR A 255 -22.69 4.23 11.72
N MET A 256 -22.01 5.13 11.00
CA MET A 256 -22.38 5.48 9.64
C MET A 256 -21.91 4.42 8.63
N GLN A 257 -22.74 4.15 7.65
CA GLN A 257 -22.36 3.32 6.52
C GLN A 257 -21.47 4.09 5.54
N LEU A 258 -20.28 3.57 5.25
CA LEU A 258 -19.40 4.13 4.23
C LEU A 258 -19.83 3.62 2.85
N ALA A 259 -20.09 4.54 1.93
CA ALA A 259 -20.43 4.21 0.53
C ALA A 259 -21.54 3.14 0.39
N TYR A 260 -22.52 3.12 1.30
CA TYR A 260 -23.59 2.10 1.39
C TYR A 260 -23.11 0.67 1.67
N LEU A 261 -21.87 0.46 2.09
CA LEU A 261 -21.39 -0.83 2.59
C LEU A 261 -22.07 -1.15 3.94
N PRO A 262 -22.38 -2.42 4.23
CA PRO A 262 -22.83 -2.78 5.58
C PRO A 262 -21.76 -2.45 6.61
N ASP A 263 -22.15 -1.94 7.76
CA ASP A 263 -21.27 -1.53 8.85
C ASP A 263 -21.29 -2.57 9.97
N PHE A 264 -20.16 -3.16 10.33
CA PHE A 264 -20.06 -4.15 11.38
C PHE A 264 -20.33 -3.54 12.76
N ARG A 265 -21.11 -4.26 13.57
CA ARG A 265 -21.45 -3.86 14.95
C ARG A 265 -20.35 -4.28 15.94
N THR A 266 -19.13 -3.79 15.71
CA THR A 266 -17.95 -4.13 16.51
C THR A 266 -18.06 -3.68 17.97
N GLU A 267 -18.88 -2.66 18.25
CA GLU A 267 -19.18 -2.16 19.59
C GLU A 267 -20.12 -3.08 20.39
N SER A 268 -20.85 -3.97 19.70
CA SER A 268 -21.82 -4.84 20.35
C SER A 268 -21.14 -5.86 21.27
N LYS A 269 -21.64 -5.94 22.51
CA LYS A 269 -21.18 -6.93 23.50
C LYS A 269 -22.01 -8.22 23.47
N GLU A 270 -23.04 -8.26 22.63
CA GLU A 270 -23.91 -9.42 22.51
C GLU A 270 -23.22 -10.52 21.71
N PRO A 271 -23.21 -11.75 22.20
CA PRO A 271 -22.73 -12.90 21.44
C PRO A 271 -23.61 -13.13 20.20
N VAL A 272 -22.97 -13.47 19.09
CA VAL A 272 -23.63 -13.75 17.83
C VAL A 272 -23.29 -15.16 17.33
N LYS A 273 -24.18 -15.73 16.53
CA LYS A 273 -23.87 -16.91 15.70
C LYS A 273 -23.34 -16.47 14.37
N LEU A 274 -22.61 -17.36 13.67
CA LEU A 274 -22.21 -17.09 12.29
C LEU A 274 -23.42 -16.67 11.44
N PRO A 275 -23.21 -15.76 10.47
CA PRO A 275 -24.23 -15.42 9.49
C PRO A 275 -24.75 -16.65 8.76
N LYS A 276 -26.02 -16.66 8.39
CA LYS A 276 -26.66 -17.81 7.76
C LYS A 276 -25.96 -18.22 6.47
N PHE A 277 -25.61 -17.24 5.63
CA PHE A 277 -24.89 -17.51 4.38
C PHE A 277 -23.52 -18.13 4.63
N LEU A 278 -22.78 -17.62 5.60
CA LEU A 278 -21.40 -18.07 5.87
C LEU A 278 -21.36 -19.51 6.40
N ARG A 279 -22.35 -19.91 7.24
CA ARG A 279 -22.49 -21.30 7.67
C ARG A 279 -22.77 -22.27 6.53
N ALA A 280 -23.43 -21.81 5.47
CA ALA A 280 -23.80 -22.62 4.31
C ALA A 280 -22.78 -22.52 3.17
N LYS A 281 -21.85 -21.55 3.20
CA LYS A 281 -20.89 -21.29 2.13
C LYS A 281 -19.92 -22.45 1.98
N PRO A 282 -19.79 -23.03 0.77
CA PRO A 282 -18.78 -24.06 0.51
C PRO A 282 -17.36 -23.52 0.72
N GLY A 283 -16.50 -24.33 1.33
CA GLY A 283 -15.07 -24.03 1.49
C GLY A 283 -14.74 -23.06 2.61
N THR A 284 -15.73 -22.46 3.28
CA THR A 284 -15.46 -21.61 4.46
C THR A 284 -14.76 -22.40 5.57
N LYS A 285 -13.86 -21.74 6.30
CA LYS A 285 -13.27 -22.25 7.54
C LYS A 285 -13.91 -21.64 8.80
N ALA A 286 -14.91 -20.77 8.61
CA ALA A 286 -15.62 -20.17 9.72
C ALA A 286 -16.45 -21.23 10.47
N VAL A 287 -16.36 -21.22 11.80
CA VAL A 287 -17.09 -22.12 12.70
C VAL A 287 -17.77 -21.30 13.80
N ASP A 288 -18.96 -21.75 14.27
CA ASP A 288 -19.61 -21.12 15.40
C ASP A 288 -18.74 -21.23 16.66
N LEU A 289 -18.53 -20.10 17.32
CA LEU A 289 -17.78 -20.01 18.57
C LEU A 289 -18.72 -19.68 19.72
N PRO A 290 -18.53 -20.30 20.89
CA PRO A 290 -19.38 -20.03 22.05
C PRO A 290 -19.14 -18.61 22.58
N ASN A 291 -20.23 -17.90 22.92
CA ASN A 291 -20.20 -16.59 23.56
C ASN A 291 -19.30 -15.54 22.88
N THR A 292 -19.23 -15.55 21.55
CA THR A 292 -18.36 -14.68 20.77
C THR A 292 -19.14 -13.55 20.12
N THR A 293 -18.65 -12.31 20.26
CA THR A 293 -19.21 -11.10 19.65
C THR A 293 -18.76 -10.96 18.19
N VAL A 294 -19.34 -10.02 17.44
CA VAL A 294 -18.88 -9.65 16.08
C VAL A 294 -17.39 -9.34 16.09
N ARG A 295 -16.96 -8.45 17.00
CA ARG A 295 -15.54 -8.10 17.18
C ARG A 295 -14.67 -9.32 17.47
N GLY A 296 -15.11 -10.19 18.37
CA GLY A 296 -14.36 -11.41 18.71
C GLY A 296 -14.15 -12.34 17.53
N TYR A 297 -15.14 -12.48 16.63
CA TYR A 297 -14.96 -13.24 15.38
C TYR A 297 -13.96 -12.60 14.44
N LEU A 298 -14.08 -11.28 14.18
CA LEU A 298 -13.17 -10.56 13.29
C LEU A 298 -11.74 -10.60 13.79
N VAL A 299 -11.51 -10.34 15.08
CA VAL A 299 -10.19 -10.43 15.71
C VAL A 299 -9.62 -11.84 15.56
N LYS A 300 -10.41 -12.88 15.85
CA LYS A 300 -9.96 -14.27 15.69
C LYS A 300 -9.57 -14.57 14.24
N TRP A 301 -10.45 -14.28 13.28
CA TRP A 301 -10.21 -14.60 11.87
C TRP A 301 -8.95 -13.91 11.32
N LEU A 302 -8.74 -12.64 11.66
CA LEU A 302 -7.56 -11.91 11.21
C LEU A 302 -6.28 -12.40 11.91
N THR A 303 -6.34 -12.73 13.19
CA THR A 303 -5.16 -13.24 13.91
C THR A 303 -4.85 -14.70 13.61
N ASP A 304 -5.78 -15.48 13.07
CA ASP A 304 -5.50 -16.82 12.55
C ASP A 304 -4.52 -16.76 11.35
N TRP A 305 -4.60 -15.75 10.47
CA TRP A 305 -3.61 -15.53 9.41
C TRP A 305 -2.20 -15.28 9.99
N VAL A 306 -2.12 -14.52 11.09
CA VAL A 306 -0.85 -14.29 11.79
C VAL A 306 -0.32 -15.60 12.37
N ARG A 307 -1.16 -16.36 13.05
CA ARG A 307 -0.79 -17.61 13.75
C ARG A 307 -0.38 -18.73 12.80
N ASP A 308 -1.04 -18.80 11.62
CA ASP A 308 -0.86 -19.90 10.68
C ASP A 308 0.23 -19.63 9.64
N TYR A 309 0.48 -18.36 9.29
CA TYR A 309 1.40 -17.98 8.22
C TYR A 309 2.56 -17.09 8.67
N GLY A 310 2.52 -16.49 9.85
CA GLY A 310 3.57 -15.57 10.33
C GLY A 310 3.49 -14.18 9.72
N ILE A 311 2.27 -13.69 9.48
CA ILE A 311 2.05 -12.31 9.03
C ILE A 311 2.56 -11.37 10.12
N ASP A 312 3.42 -10.41 9.76
CA ASP A 312 4.19 -9.60 10.71
C ASP A 312 3.49 -8.32 11.13
N GLY A 313 2.46 -7.93 10.39
CA GLY A 313 1.76 -6.69 10.70
C GLY A 313 0.48 -6.50 9.91
N PHE A 314 -0.27 -5.46 10.30
CA PHE A 314 -1.46 -5.01 9.59
C PHE A 314 -1.38 -3.54 9.21
N ARG A 315 -1.89 -3.23 8.03
CA ARG A 315 -2.43 -1.90 7.73
C ARG A 315 -3.94 -1.96 7.98
N ALA A 316 -4.39 -1.18 8.94
CA ALA A 316 -5.80 -1.11 9.31
C ALA A 316 -6.51 -0.03 8.50
N ASP A 317 -7.54 -0.44 7.78
CA ASP A 317 -8.40 0.43 6.97
C ASP A 317 -9.38 1.21 7.84
N THR A 318 -9.73 2.43 7.44
CA THR A 318 -10.83 3.23 8.00
C THR A 318 -10.87 3.29 9.53
N VAL A 319 -9.71 3.46 10.20
CA VAL A 319 -9.59 3.27 11.66
C VAL A 319 -10.44 4.21 12.50
N LYS A 320 -10.86 5.37 11.98
CA LYS A 320 -11.74 6.29 12.71
C LYS A 320 -13.18 5.79 12.83
N HIS A 321 -13.56 4.80 12.01
CA HIS A 321 -14.91 4.25 11.93
C HIS A 321 -15.12 2.99 12.78
N VAL A 322 -14.13 2.62 13.59
CA VAL A 322 -14.16 1.48 14.52
C VAL A 322 -13.68 1.95 15.89
N GLU A 323 -14.25 1.38 16.95
CA GLU A 323 -13.89 1.75 18.33
C GLU A 323 -12.39 1.51 18.58
N PRO A 324 -11.71 2.44 19.26
CA PRO A 324 -10.29 2.28 19.60
C PRO A 324 -9.97 0.98 20.34
N GLU A 325 -10.88 0.52 21.19
CA GLU A 325 -10.75 -0.74 21.95
C GLU A 325 -10.72 -1.98 21.05
N ALA A 326 -11.39 -1.94 19.90
CA ALA A 326 -11.34 -3.04 18.93
C ALA A 326 -9.95 -3.16 18.29
N TRP A 327 -9.32 -2.04 18.00
CA TRP A 327 -7.94 -2.01 17.49
C TRP A 327 -6.93 -2.50 18.53
N LEU A 328 -7.09 -2.09 19.80
CA LEU A 328 -6.22 -2.56 20.88
C LEU A 328 -6.35 -4.08 21.07
N GLU A 329 -7.58 -4.61 21.01
CA GLU A 329 -7.84 -6.05 21.10
C GLU A 329 -7.19 -6.80 19.94
N LEU A 330 -7.38 -6.31 18.70
CA LEU A 330 -6.73 -6.89 17.50
C LEU A 330 -5.22 -6.90 17.63
N LYS A 331 -4.61 -5.77 18.00
CA LYS A 331 -3.14 -5.67 18.20
C LYS A 331 -2.67 -6.65 19.27
N THR A 332 -3.36 -6.70 20.40
CA THR A 332 -2.98 -7.58 21.52
C THR A 332 -2.99 -9.04 21.11
N GLU A 333 -4.03 -9.49 20.44
CA GLU A 333 -4.15 -10.88 19.98
C GLU A 333 -3.18 -11.19 18.82
N ALA A 334 -2.93 -10.22 17.93
CA ALA A 334 -1.95 -10.38 16.85
C ALA A 334 -0.51 -10.51 17.38
N VAL A 335 -0.13 -9.75 18.43
CA VAL A 335 1.18 -9.89 19.10
C VAL A 335 1.34 -11.31 19.64
N LYS A 336 0.32 -11.85 20.32
CA LYS A 336 0.34 -13.23 20.84
C LYS A 336 0.44 -14.25 19.69
N ALA A 337 -0.38 -14.07 18.64
CA ALA A 337 -0.40 -14.98 17.50
C ALA A 337 0.95 -15.04 16.77
N LEU A 338 1.61 -13.88 16.58
CA LEU A 338 2.94 -13.83 15.97
C LEU A 338 4.01 -14.47 16.88
N ALA A 339 3.95 -14.21 18.19
CA ALA A 339 4.86 -14.87 19.15
C ALA A 339 4.71 -16.39 19.13
N ASP A 340 3.48 -16.89 19.08
CA ASP A 340 3.19 -18.33 18.95
C ASP A 340 3.76 -18.92 17.65
N TRP A 341 3.58 -18.19 16.52
CA TRP A 341 4.13 -18.62 15.24
C TRP A 341 5.66 -18.65 15.28
N LYS A 342 6.31 -17.60 15.79
CA LYS A 342 7.78 -17.50 15.91
C LYS A 342 8.36 -18.62 16.77
N ALA A 343 7.69 -18.95 17.87
CA ALA A 343 8.09 -20.06 18.75
C ALA A 343 8.04 -21.42 18.03
N LYS A 344 7.04 -21.62 17.16
CA LYS A 344 6.90 -22.85 16.36
C LYS A 344 7.80 -22.89 15.11
N ASN A 345 8.28 -21.74 14.66
CA ASN A 345 9.03 -21.58 13.40
C ASN A 345 10.37 -20.82 13.62
N PRO A 346 11.24 -21.28 14.54
CA PRO A 346 12.45 -20.53 14.94
C PRO A 346 13.45 -20.31 13.80
N THR A 347 13.41 -21.12 12.75
CA THR A 347 14.31 -21.02 11.58
C THR A 347 13.72 -20.17 10.45
N LYS A 348 12.44 -19.78 10.54
CA LYS A 348 11.74 -19.00 9.53
C LYS A 348 11.46 -17.56 9.97
N LYS A 349 11.47 -17.30 11.27
CA LYS A 349 11.28 -15.94 11.79
C LYS A 349 12.43 -15.04 11.39
N ILE A 350 12.13 -13.76 11.14
CA ILE A 350 13.15 -12.73 10.86
C ILE A 350 13.92 -12.41 12.14
N ASP A 351 13.20 -12.17 13.24
CA ASP A 351 13.68 -11.72 14.55
C ASP A 351 12.64 -12.02 15.65
N ASP A 352 12.82 -11.43 16.83
CA ASP A 352 11.87 -11.54 17.96
C ASP A 352 11.06 -10.24 18.17
N GLU A 353 11.08 -9.30 17.23
CA GLU A 353 10.30 -8.07 17.34
C GLU A 353 8.79 -8.35 17.33
N PRO A 354 7.99 -7.52 18.04
CA PRO A 354 6.54 -7.72 18.12
C PRO A 354 5.85 -7.43 16.78
N PHE A 355 4.60 -7.85 16.70
CA PHE A 355 3.70 -7.53 15.60
C PHE A 355 3.57 -6.01 15.41
N TRP A 356 3.61 -5.51 14.17
CA TRP A 356 3.54 -4.09 13.85
C TRP A 356 2.18 -3.71 13.23
N MET A 357 1.63 -2.53 13.59
CA MET A 357 0.34 -2.09 13.09
C MET A 357 0.37 -0.61 12.69
N VAL A 358 -0.04 -0.33 11.44
CA VAL A 358 -0.24 1.03 10.93
C VAL A 358 -1.71 1.26 10.61
N GLY A 359 -2.23 2.44 10.93
CA GLY A 359 -3.63 2.78 10.75
C GLY A 359 -3.86 3.88 9.73
N GLU A 360 -4.92 3.71 8.94
CA GLU A 360 -5.46 4.77 8.10
C GLU A 360 -6.51 5.58 8.87
N TYR A 361 -6.15 6.78 9.27
CA TYR A 361 -7.10 7.78 9.73
C TYR A 361 -7.10 8.93 8.73
N TRP A 362 -8.12 9.00 7.90
CA TRP A 362 -8.21 9.94 6.78
C TRP A 362 -7.92 11.38 7.19
N GLY A 363 -6.94 12.01 6.52
CA GLY A 363 -6.58 13.42 6.69
C GLY A 363 -5.64 13.74 7.84
N LEU A 364 -5.14 12.76 8.63
CA LEU A 364 -4.15 13.03 9.67
C LEU A 364 -2.80 13.49 9.09
N GLY A 365 -2.09 14.28 9.91
CA GLY A 365 -0.70 14.68 9.74
C GLY A 365 0.29 13.81 10.54
N PRO A 366 1.51 14.34 10.77
CA PRO A 366 2.57 13.60 11.46
C PRO A 366 2.43 13.60 13.00
N GLU A 367 1.47 14.32 13.56
CA GLU A 367 1.33 14.50 14.99
C GLU A 367 0.87 13.22 15.68
N ARG A 368 1.25 13.06 16.97
CA ARG A 368 0.78 11.96 17.78
C ARG A 368 -0.74 12.04 17.99
N HIS A 369 -1.43 10.96 17.66
CA HIS A 369 -2.87 10.80 17.87
C HIS A 369 -3.15 9.80 19.00
N LYS A 370 -4.32 9.89 19.65
CA LYS A 370 -4.76 8.95 20.71
C LYS A 370 -4.69 7.48 20.32
N LEU A 371 -4.86 7.16 19.03
CA LEU A 371 -4.83 5.79 18.53
C LEU A 371 -3.47 5.09 18.74
N HIS A 372 -2.37 5.83 18.92
CA HIS A 372 -1.10 5.21 19.32
C HIS A 372 -1.19 4.55 20.71
N ASP A 373 -2.10 5.00 21.57
CA ASP A 373 -2.38 4.35 22.87
C ASP A 373 -3.26 3.12 22.72
N PHE A 374 -3.82 2.88 21.52
CA PHE A 374 -4.69 1.76 21.19
C PHE A 374 -4.05 0.78 20.19
N GLY A 375 -2.71 0.68 20.22
CA GLY A 375 -1.95 -0.38 19.56
C GLY A 375 -1.36 -0.02 18.19
N PHE A 376 -1.54 1.21 17.70
CA PHE A 376 -0.91 1.63 16.45
C PHE A 376 0.53 2.09 16.69
N ASP A 377 1.47 1.49 15.97
CA ASP A 377 2.88 1.88 15.97
C ASP A 377 3.11 3.11 15.06
N ALA A 378 2.30 3.25 14.02
CA ALA A 378 2.29 4.40 13.12
C ALA A 378 0.87 4.70 12.61
N LEU A 379 0.65 5.93 12.13
CA LEU A 379 -0.53 6.31 11.37
C LEU A 379 -0.09 6.87 10.00
N ILE A 380 -0.91 6.65 8.96
CA ILE A 380 -0.65 7.17 7.62
C ILE A 380 -0.73 8.70 7.64
N ASN A 381 0.32 9.35 7.12
CA ASN A 381 0.43 10.80 7.06
C ASN A 381 -0.04 11.33 5.71
N PHE A 382 -1.28 11.77 5.64
CA PHE A 382 -1.87 12.35 4.42
C PHE A 382 -1.29 13.72 4.07
N LYS A 383 -0.65 14.41 5.04
CA LYS A 383 -0.11 15.75 4.82
C LYS A 383 1.23 15.76 4.10
N PHE A 384 2.00 14.66 4.13
CA PHE A 384 3.31 14.64 3.47
C PHE A 384 3.21 14.91 1.96
N GLN A 385 2.25 14.30 1.28
CA GLN A 385 2.01 14.52 -0.16
C GLN A 385 1.71 15.99 -0.50
N GLU A 386 1.04 16.72 0.39
CA GLU A 386 0.69 18.13 0.21
C GLU A 386 1.92 19.06 0.17
N HIS A 387 3.06 18.63 0.75
CA HIS A 387 4.32 19.39 0.77
C HIS A 387 5.16 19.27 -0.52
N GLY A 388 4.61 18.75 -1.62
CA GLY A 388 5.33 18.52 -2.87
C GLY A 388 6.06 19.75 -3.45
N GLY A 389 5.60 20.97 -3.14
CA GLY A 389 6.28 22.21 -3.51
C GLY A 389 7.57 22.50 -2.74
N GLU A 390 7.80 21.83 -1.61
CA GLU A 390 8.96 22.03 -0.72
C GLU A 390 10.04 20.96 -0.92
N PHE A 391 9.80 19.91 -1.71
CA PHE A 391 10.68 18.74 -1.80
C PHE A 391 12.07 19.04 -2.36
N ALA A 392 12.21 20.10 -3.15
CA ALA A 392 13.53 20.55 -3.62
C ALA A 392 14.45 20.99 -2.47
N LYS A 393 13.90 21.61 -1.40
CA LYS A 393 14.63 22.04 -0.21
C LYS A 393 13.75 21.84 1.03
N PRO A 394 13.64 20.61 1.54
CA PRO A 394 12.65 20.24 2.56
C PRO A 394 13.08 20.58 4.00
N GLU A 395 13.91 21.61 4.26
CA GLU A 395 14.43 21.91 5.59
C GLU A 395 13.32 22.15 6.62
N ALA A 396 12.36 23.03 6.32
CA ALA A 396 11.27 23.32 7.25
C ALA A 396 10.44 22.07 7.57
N LEU A 397 10.15 21.24 6.55
CA LEU A 397 9.44 19.98 6.67
C LEU A 397 10.23 18.97 7.51
N PHE A 398 11.52 18.78 7.22
CA PHE A 398 12.37 17.82 7.93
C PHE A 398 12.62 18.21 9.38
N ALA A 399 12.89 19.48 9.65
CA ALA A 399 13.07 19.99 11.01
C ALA A 399 11.79 19.85 11.84
N SER A 400 10.62 20.17 11.24
CA SER A 400 9.32 19.99 11.89
C SER A 400 9.06 18.51 12.22
N TYR A 401 9.22 17.60 11.26
CA TYR A 401 8.95 16.18 11.46
C TYR A 401 9.93 15.53 12.45
N ALA A 402 11.23 15.88 12.37
CA ALA A 402 12.21 15.42 13.35
C ALA A 402 11.89 15.92 14.77
N GLY A 403 11.37 17.14 14.91
CA GLY A 403 10.92 17.69 16.19
C GLY A 403 9.67 16.97 16.73
N ILE A 404 8.70 16.66 15.88
CA ILE A 404 7.46 15.94 16.26
C ILE A 404 7.79 14.50 16.69
N LEU A 405 8.58 13.79 15.89
CA LEU A 405 8.90 12.38 16.11
C LEU A 405 9.96 12.18 17.20
N GLY A 406 10.96 13.04 17.24
CA GLY A 406 11.93 13.32 18.31
C GLY A 406 12.43 12.16 19.17
N GLY A 407 12.74 10.99 18.58
CA GLY A 407 13.24 9.84 19.32
C GLY A 407 12.23 9.20 20.30
N ARG A 408 10.94 9.47 20.14
CA ARG A 408 9.88 8.91 21.00
C ARG A 408 9.64 7.45 20.65
N PRO A 409 9.90 6.48 21.53
CA PRO A 409 9.63 5.08 21.26
C PRO A 409 8.12 4.82 21.10
N GLY A 410 7.74 3.89 20.22
CA GLY A 410 6.35 3.47 20.00
C GLY A 410 5.48 4.55 19.31
N PHE A 411 6.09 5.50 18.62
CA PHE A 411 5.40 6.53 17.87
C PHE A 411 6.11 6.81 16.55
N SER A 412 5.42 6.62 15.46
CA SER A 412 5.89 6.97 14.12
C SER A 412 4.72 7.44 13.24
N THR A 413 5.06 7.94 12.07
CA THR A 413 4.11 8.30 11.01
C THR A 413 4.57 7.64 9.72
N LEU A 414 3.63 7.19 8.87
CA LEU A 414 3.93 6.58 7.58
C LEU A 414 3.74 7.62 6.47
N ASN A 415 4.85 8.20 6.00
CA ASN A 415 4.85 9.21 4.94
C ASN A 415 4.74 8.56 3.56
N TYR A 416 4.06 9.21 2.62
CA TYR A 416 3.94 8.78 1.23
C TYR A 416 3.83 9.97 0.27
N ILE A 417 4.11 9.74 -1.01
CA ILE A 417 3.93 10.73 -2.09
C ILE A 417 2.82 10.33 -3.05
N SER A 418 2.50 9.05 -3.16
CA SER A 418 1.40 8.53 -3.97
C SER A 418 0.62 7.49 -3.17
N SER A 419 -0.68 7.38 -3.42
CA SER A 419 -1.56 6.40 -2.78
C SER A 419 -2.63 5.94 -3.76
N HIS A 420 -3.25 4.79 -3.45
CA HIS A 420 -4.35 4.22 -4.22
C HIS A 420 -5.68 4.98 -4.02
N ASP A 421 -5.79 5.79 -2.96
CA ASP A 421 -7.02 6.51 -2.58
C ASP A 421 -6.92 8.03 -2.73
N THR A 422 -5.72 8.58 -2.88
CA THR A 422 -5.51 10.01 -3.10
C THR A 422 -5.16 10.27 -4.57
N GLU A 423 -3.90 10.41 -4.88
CA GLU A 423 -3.42 10.66 -6.24
C GLU A 423 -2.03 10.06 -6.47
N LEU A 424 -1.63 9.90 -7.73
CA LEU A 424 -0.23 9.69 -8.09
C LEU A 424 0.48 11.03 -8.11
N PHE A 425 1.60 11.14 -7.43
CA PHE A 425 2.45 12.33 -7.47
C PHE A 425 2.88 12.66 -8.92
N ASP A 426 3.24 13.90 -9.21
CA ASP A 426 3.71 14.31 -10.54
C ASP A 426 4.86 13.41 -11.04
N ARG A 427 4.56 12.60 -12.05
CA ARG A 427 5.50 11.62 -12.62
C ARG A 427 6.81 12.23 -13.13
N LYS A 428 6.83 13.54 -13.44
CA LYS A 428 8.04 14.27 -13.87
C LYS A 428 8.95 14.68 -12.71
N LYS A 429 8.46 14.62 -11.48
CA LYS A 429 9.18 15.04 -10.28
C LYS A 429 9.51 13.88 -9.33
N LEU A 430 9.38 12.63 -9.77
CA LEU A 430 9.57 11.45 -8.91
C LEU A 430 10.99 11.28 -8.37
N ALA A 431 12.01 11.82 -9.06
CA ALA A 431 13.36 11.81 -8.52
C ALA A 431 13.50 12.76 -7.31
N GLU A 432 12.96 13.99 -7.43
CA GLU A 432 12.95 14.97 -6.34
C GLU A 432 12.08 14.49 -5.16
N ALA A 433 10.86 14.05 -5.46
CA ALA A 433 9.92 13.56 -4.46
C ALA A 433 10.42 12.28 -3.77
N GLY A 434 11.04 11.36 -4.51
CA GLY A 434 11.68 10.17 -3.96
C GLY A 434 12.85 10.52 -3.03
N THR A 435 13.64 11.54 -3.37
CA THR A 435 14.70 12.04 -2.49
C THR A 435 14.10 12.56 -1.18
N ALA A 436 13.09 13.41 -1.24
CA ALA A 436 12.43 13.96 -0.07
C ALA A 436 11.78 12.86 0.80
N LEU A 437 11.05 11.93 0.18
CA LEU A 437 10.41 10.81 0.88
C LEU A 437 11.44 9.91 1.56
N MET A 438 12.40 9.41 0.81
CA MET A 438 13.38 8.43 1.34
C MET A 438 14.33 9.04 2.38
N LEU A 439 14.43 10.36 2.43
CA LEU A 439 15.21 11.08 3.45
C LEU A 439 14.33 11.71 4.54
N ALA A 440 13.02 11.53 4.50
CA ALA A 440 12.11 12.06 5.53
C ALA A 440 12.28 11.37 6.88
N PRO A 441 12.11 12.10 8.02
CA PRO A 441 11.91 11.47 9.33
C PRO A 441 10.64 10.62 9.39
N GLY A 442 10.62 9.58 10.23
CA GLY A 442 9.51 8.63 10.36
C GLY A 442 9.58 7.46 9.39
N ALA A 443 8.53 6.63 9.38
CA ALA A 443 8.36 5.55 8.41
C ALA A 443 8.02 6.10 7.01
N VAL A 444 8.34 5.34 5.97
CA VAL A 444 8.06 5.73 4.59
C VAL A 444 7.36 4.61 3.82
N GLN A 445 6.46 4.99 2.92
CA GLN A 445 5.75 4.10 2.01
C GLN A 445 6.16 4.41 0.56
N ILE A 446 6.64 3.40 -0.14
CA ILE A 446 6.78 3.41 -1.60
C ILE A 446 5.48 2.81 -2.16
N PHE A 447 4.70 3.59 -2.89
CA PHE A 447 3.56 3.06 -3.63
C PHE A 447 4.05 2.45 -4.94
N TYR A 448 3.69 1.21 -5.24
CA TYR A 448 4.21 0.47 -6.39
C TYR A 448 4.20 1.32 -7.66
N GLY A 449 5.35 1.38 -8.31
CA GLY A 449 5.56 2.14 -9.54
C GLY A 449 5.97 3.61 -9.37
N ASP A 450 6.11 4.13 -8.14
CA ASP A 450 6.74 5.45 -7.93
C ASP A 450 8.21 5.42 -8.34
N GLU A 451 8.89 4.32 -8.04
CA GLU A 451 10.29 4.08 -8.35
C GLU A 451 10.56 3.77 -9.83
N THR A 452 9.53 3.49 -10.61
CA THR A 452 9.64 3.12 -12.03
C THR A 452 9.04 4.13 -12.99
N GLY A 453 8.38 5.17 -12.47
CA GLY A 453 7.66 6.15 -13.27
C GLY A 453 6.35 5.60 -13.86
N ARG A 454 5.69 4.65 -13.19
CA ARG A 454 4.41 4.07 -13.63
C ARG A 454 3.38 5.16 -13.95
N PRO A 455 2.81 5.18 -15.17
CA PRO A 455 1.80 6.17 -15.53
C PRO A 455 0.45 5.87 -14.86
N PRO A 456 -0.43 6.88 -14.73
CA PRO A 456 -1.81 6.66 -14.34
C PRO A 456 -2.56 5.80 -15.35
N GLY A 457 -3.57 5.08 -14.89
CA GLY A 457 -4.52 4.36 -15.74
C GLY A 457 -5.60 5.25 -16.31
N PRO A 458 -6.62 4.65 -16.96
CA PRO A 458 -7.81 5.37 -17.38
C PRO A 458 -8.48 6.09 -16.22
N VAL A 459 -9.03 7.28 -16.49
CA VAL A 459 -9.68 8.15 -15.49
C VAL A 459 -11.18 8.11 -15.69
N PRO A 460 -11.96 7.32 -14.91
CA PRO A 460 -13.41 7.44 -14.89
C PRO A 460 -13.84 8.83 -14.40
N SER A 461 -14.90 9.38 -14.99
CA SER A 461 -15.31 10.77 -14.72
C SER A 461 -15.82 10.98 -13.29
N SER A 462 -16.37 9.94 -12.68
CA SER A 462 -16.98 9.98 -11.35
C SER A 462 -16.18 9.22 -10.28
N ASP A 463 -15.08 8.54 -10.66
CA ASP A 463 -14.18 7.84 -9.76
C ASP A 463 -12.74 7.96 -10.25
N PRO A 464 -12.13 9.16 -10.17
CA PRO A 464 -10.79 9.40 -10.70
C PRO A 464 -9.69 8.61 -9.98
N GLN A 465 -9.94 8.14 -8.76
CA GLN A 465 -8.98 7.32 -7.98
C GLN A 465 -8.66 5.99 -8.65
N GLN A 466 -9.53 5.47 -9.51
CA GLN A 466 -9.21 4.26 -10.28
C GLN A 466 -7.93 4.41 -11.12
N ALA A 467 -7.61 5.61 -11.58
CA ALA A 467 -6.40 5.89 -12.34
C ALA A 467 -5.09 5.67 -11.54
N THR A 468 -5.14 5.75 -10.22
CA THR A 468 -3.97 5.49 -9.36
C THR A 468 -3.60 4.01 -9.31
N ARG A 469 -4.52 3.12 -9.71
CA ARG A 469 -4.44 1.66 -9.60
C ARG A 469 -4.15 0.99 -10.95
N SER A 470 -3.37 1.65 -11.82
CA SER A 470 -2.91 1.07 -13.10
C SER A 470 -1.96 -0.11 -12.87
N ASP A 471 -1.80 -0.96 -13.89
CA ASP A 471 -0.85 -2.07 -13.85
C ASP A 471 0.59 -1.57 -13.75
N MET A 472 1.45 -2.37 -13.10
CA MET A 472 2.87 -2.09 -13.00
C MET A 472 3.52 -2.07 -14.39
N ASN A 473 4.37 -1.08 -14.64
CA ASN A 473 4.98 -0.83 -15.95
C ASN A 473 6.26 -1.64 -16.20
N TRP A 474 6.25 -2.95 -15.96
CA TRP A 474 7.43 -3.83 -16.07
C TRP A 474 8.16 -3.73 -17.43
N GLY A 475 7.40 -3.51 -18.51
CA GLY A 475 7.95 -3.37 -19.87
C GLY A 475 8.53 -1.99 -20.21
N SER A 476 8.37 -0.99 -19.33
CA SER A 476 8.75 0.41 -19.60
C SER A 476 9.26 1.15 -18.37
N ILE A 477 10.09 0.48 -17.58
CA ILE A 477 10.68 1.05 -16.35
C ILE A 477 11.66 2.17 -16.72
N ASP A 478 11.53 3.33 -16.08
CA ASP A 478 12.58 4.35 -16.09
C ASP A 478 13.77 3.87 -15.24
N GLN A 479 14.81 3.40 -15.92
CA GLN A 479 15.98 2.81 -15.28
C GLN A 479 16.83 3.83 -14.50
N ALA A 480 16.85 5.09 -14.94
CA ALA A 480 17.57 6.14 -14.23
C ALA A 480 16.87 6.47 -12.90
N LEU A 481 15.54 6.61 -12.95
CA LEU A 481 14.71 6.80 -11.77
C LEU A 481 14.84 5.62 -10.80
N LEU A 482 14.71 4.39 -11.29
CA LEU A 482 14.84 3.19 -10.46
C LEU A 482 16.20 3.11 -9.76
N THR A 483 17.27 3.43 -10.49
CA THR A 483 18.63 3.48 -9.93
C THR A 483 18.75 4.53 -8.83
N HIS A 484 18.14 5.69 -9.02
CA HIS A 484 18.09 6.75 -8.02
C HIS A 484 17.38 6.27 -6.74
N TRP A 485 16.18 5.69 -6.86
CA TRP A 485 15.42 5.18 -5.72
C TRP A 485 16.17 4.05 -4.97
N ARG A 486 16.84 3.16 -5.70
CA ARG A 486 17.67 2.09 -5.10
C ARG A 486 18.82 2.63 -4.26
N LYS A 487 19.51 3.68 -4.74
CA LYS A 487 20.57 4.33 -3.96
C LYS A 487 20.06 4.93 -2.67
N LEU A 488 18.95 5.67 -2.74
CA LEU A 488 18.31 6.26 -1.57
C LEU A 488 17.82 5.19 -0.59
N GLY A 489 17.13 4.17 -1.09
CA GLY A 489 16.60 3.09 -0.27
C GLY A 489 17.69 2.26 0.40
N SER A 490 18.75 1.92 -0.33
CA SER A 490 19.93 1.23 0.21
C SER A 490 20.60 2.04 1.33
N PHE A 491 20.72 3.37 1.17
CA PHE A 491 21.24 4.25 2.21
C PHE A 491 20.33 4.28 3.43
N ARG A 492 19.04 4.56 3.23
CA ARG A 492 18.05 4.60 4.32
C ARG A 492 18.02 3.29 5.11
N ALA A 493 18.03 2.15 4.43
CA ALA A 493 17.96 0.84 5.09
C ALA A 493 19.11 0.55 6.06
N ARG A 494 20.26 1.24 5.89
CA ARG A 494 21.41 1.11 6.77
C ARG A 494 21.46 2.14 7.89
N HIS A 495 20.64 3.20 7.80
CA HIS A 495 20.76 4.37 8.66
C HIS A 495 19.44 4.69 9.39
N VAL A 496 19.32 4.21 10.61
CA VAL A 496 18.19 4.56 11.49
C VAL A 496 18.17 6.07 11.80
N ALA A 497 19.32 6.72 11.75
CA ALA A 497 19.43 8.18 11.90
C ALA A 497 18.58 8.94 10.86
N VAL A 498 18.36 8.40 9.66
CA VAL A 498 17.50 9.03 8.66
C VAL A 498 16.06 9.12 9.14
N ALA A 499 15.56 8.10 9.83
CA ALA A 499 14.17 8.05 10.29
C ALA A 499 13.93 8.77 11.63
N ARG A 500 14.85 8.66 12.60
CA ARG A 500 14.62 9.17 13.97
C ARG A 500 15.73 10.03 14.55
N GLY A 501 16.83 10.24 13.81
CA GLY A 501 17.96 11.05 14.29
C GLY A 501 17.62 12.52 14.47
N ALA A 502 18.29 13.17 15.42
CA ALA A 502 18.22 14.61 15.60
C ALA A 502 18.69 15.31 14.32
N HIS A 503 17.88 16.23 13.81
CA HIS A 503 18.11 16.91 12.53
C HIS A 503 18.76 18.28 12.76
N HIS A 504 19.81 18.58 11.98
CA HIS A 504 20.51 19.86 12.00
C HIS A 504 20.89 20.29 10.59
N MET A 505 20.47 21.47 10.16
CA MET A 505 20.97 22.11 8.94
C MET A 505 22.42 22.54 9.13
N LEU A 506 23.30 22.13 8.21
CA LEU A 506 24.72 22.49 8.21
C LEU A 506 25.04 23.61 7.20
N SER A 507 24.27 23.71 6.13
CA SER A 507 24.40 24.75 5.11
C SER A 507 23.08 24.95 4.38
N ASP A 508 22.83 26.19 3.98
CA ASP A 508 21.66 26.57 3.18
C ASP A 508 21.91 26.43 1.68
N THR A 509 23.14 26.70 1.25
CA THR A 509 23.54 26.66 -0.18
C THR A 509 24.98 26.13 -0.32
N PRO A 510 25.17 24.89 -0.85
CA PRO A 510 24.11 23.92 -1.12
C PRO A 510 23.37 23.54 0.14
N TYR A 511 22.14 23.04 0.01
CA TYR A 511 21.38 22.57 1.17
C TYR A 511 22.01 21.30 1.73
N VAL A 512 22.53 21.39 2.97
CA VAL A 512 23.21 20.29 3.66
C VAL A 512 22.64 20.14 5.06
N PHE A 513 22.31 18.92 5.45
CA PHE A 513 21.88 18.60 6.80
C PHE A 513 22.59 17.36 7.34
N SER A 514 22.60 17.24 8.64
CA SER A 514 23.03 16.03 9.36
C SER A 514 21.87 15.42 10.14
N ARG A 515 21.94 14.11 10.36
CA ARG A 515 21.13 13.43 11.37
C ARG A 515 21.99 12.49 12.19
N ILE A 516 21.73 12.50 13.50
CA ILE A 516 22.45 11.69 14.48
C ILE A 516 21.42 10.97 15.36
N ASP A 517 21.46 9.65 15.36
CA ASP A 517 20.76 8.85 16.36
C ASP A 517 21.71 8.51 17.51
N ALA A 518 21.50 9.17 18.65
CA ALA A 518 22.36 9.00 19.82
C ALA A 518 22.30 7.60 20.45
N THR A 519 21.22 6.84 20.20
CA THR A 519 21.02 5.50 20.77
C THR A 519 21.93 4.47 20.12
N THR A 520 22.06 4.56 18.79
CA THR A 520 22.87 3.61 17.99
C THR A 520 24.21 4.20 17.56
N ASP A 521 24.49 5.48 17.86
CA ASP A 521 25.62 6.26 17.32
C ASP A 521 25.66 6.31 15.79
N ASP A 522 24.49 6.11 15.15
CA ASP A 522 24.36 6.22 13.70
C ASP A 522 24.34 7.69 13.28
N ARG A 523 25.10 8.03 12.23
CA ARG A 523 25.34 9.43 11.81
C ARG A 523 25.41 9.53 10.31
N VAL A 524 24.72 10.51 9.76
CA VAL A 524 24.72 10.80 8.32
C VAL A 524 24.84 12.29 8.05
N VAL A 525 25.44 12.63 6.91
CA VAL A 525 25.37 13.98 6.33
C VAL A 525 24.86 13.86 4.90
N VAL A 526 23.89 14.68 4.57
CA VAL A 526 23.24 14.69 3.26
C VAL A 526 23.36 16.07 2.63
N ALA A 527 23.75 16.13 1.36
CA ALA A 527 23.61 17.32 0.54
C ALA A 527 22.65 17.06 -0.62
N MET A 528 21.77 18.00 -0.89
CA MET A 528 20.76 17.89 -1.96
C MET A 528 20.98 18.94 -3.04
N ASN A 529 20.55 18.61 -4.27
CA ASN A 529 20.61 19.51 -5.42
C ASN A 529 22.03 20.04 -5.75
N VAL A 530 23.01 19.17 -5.64
CA VAL A 530 24.41 19.48 -5.95
C VAL A 530 24.73 19.16 -7.41
N ASN A 531 25.67 19.90 -8.00
CA ASN A 531 26.12 19.67 -9.38
C ASN A 531 27.60 20.05 -9.56
N GLY A 532 28.40 19.08 -9.96
CA GLY A 532 29.84 19.23 -10.17
C GLY A 532 30.68 19.11 -8.90
N GLU A 533 31.77 19.84 -8.83
CA GLU A 533 32.64 19.88 -7.65
C GLU A 533 31.94 20.63 -6.51
N VAL A 534 31.74 19.95 -5.39
CA VAL A 534 31.04 20.48 -4.21
C VAL A 534 31.88 20.28 -2.96
N THR A 535 31.84 21.29 -2.09
CA THR A 535 32.38 21.25 -0.73
C THR A 535 31.24 21.12 0.25
N VAL A 536 31.13 19.96 0.91
CA VAL A 536 30.06 19.62 1.86
C VAL A 536 30.59 19.81 3.28
N PRO A 537 30.03 20.74 4.08
CA PRO A 537 30.34 20.82 5.51
C PRO A 537 29.83 19.57 6.22
N VAL A 538 30.63 19.02 7.13
CA VAL A 538 30.25 17.84 7.92
C VAL A 538 30.11 18.16 9.41
N GLY A 539 30.46 19.38 9.81
CA GLY A 539 30.39 19.85 11.21
C GLY A 539 31.12 18.90 12.17
N ASP A 540 30.52 18.65 13.31
CA ASP A 540 31.03 17.71 14.33
C ASP A 540 30.59 16.27 14.10
N VAL A 541 29.89 15.97 12.97
CA VAL A 541 29.39 14.63 12.66
C VAL A 541 30.55 13.69 12.36
N PHE A 542 31.51 14.16 11.56
CA PHE A 542 32.71 13.42 11.18
C PHE A 542 33.96 14.26 11.48
N ARG A 543 35.01 13.63 12.04
CA ARG A 543 36.23 14.32 12.48
C ARG A 543 37.22 14.48 11.32
N ASP A 544 38.08 15.50 11.40
CA ASP A 544 39.20 15.67 10.49
C ASP A 544 40.08 14.42 10.48
N GLY A 545 40.52 14.03 9.30
CA GLY A 545 41.25 12.79 9.02
C GLY A 545 40.36 11.54 8.92
N GLN A 546 39.06 11.62 9.25
CA GLN A 546 38.15 10.50 9.12
C GLN A 546 37.80 10.26 7.66
N ALA A 547 37.85 8.99 7.23
CA ALA A 547 37.34 8.59 5.94
C ALA A 547 35.82 8.44 6.00
N VAL A 548 35.13 9.03 5.04
CA VAL A 548 33.69 8.90 4.82
C VAL A 548 33.44 8.39 3.40
N PHE A 549 32.25 7.83 3.19
CA PHE A 549 31.83 7.26 1.93
C PHE A 549 30.55 7.95 1.45
N ASP A 550 30.56 8.42 0.21
CA ASP A 550 29.32 8.86 -0.44
C ASP A 550 28.67 7.68 -1.15
N THR A 551 27.59 7.18 -0.57
CA THR A 551 26.83 6.05 -1.13
C THR A 551 26.24 6.38 -2.49
N TYR A 552 25.91 7.64 -2.75
CA TYR A 552 25.25 8.01 -4.01
C TYR A 552 26.21 7.98 -5.20
N SER A 553 27.40 8.57 -5.08
CA SER A 553 28.42 8.59 -6.13
C SER A 553 29.47 7.47 -6.01
N GLN A 554 29.42 6.67 -4.93
CA GLN A 554 30.39 5.60 -4.62
C GLN A 554 31.84 6.13 -4.42
N GLN A 555 31.98 7.35 -3.91
CA GLN A 555 33.28 7.94 -3.67
C GLN A 555 33.68 7.82 -2.19
N ARG A 556 34.94 7.48 -1.94
CA ARG A 556 35.56 7.54 -0.62
C ARG A 556 36.38 8.81 -0.52
N VAL A 557 36.11 9.62 0.48
CA VAL A 557 36.78 10.90 0.71
C VAL A 557 37.21 11.04 2.16
N THR A 558 38.15 11.95 2.44
CA THR A 558 38.63 12.22 3.79
C THR A 558 38.18 13.61 4.24
N VAL A 559 37.72 13.71 5.47
CA VAL A 559 37.34 14.99 6.09
C VAL A 559 38.60 15.84 6.33
N ALA A 560 38.56 17.07 5.91
CA ALA A 560 39.58 18.09 6.18
C ALA A 560 38.91 19.42 6.51
N GLU A 561 39.34 20.06 7.58
CA GLU A 561 38.81 21.36 8.05
C GLU A 561 37.26 21.33 8.21
N GLY A 562 36.72 20.23 8.77
CA GLY A 562 35.30 20.00 8.96
C GLY A 562 34.47 19.90 7.68
N ARG A 563 35.10 19.55 6.54
CA ARG A 563 34.48 19.50 5.21
C ARG A 563 34.98 18.31 4.39
N VAL A 564 34.20 17.94 3.37
CA VAL A 564 34.64 17.03 2.32
C VAL A 564 34.49 17.69 0.95
N LYS A 565 35.38 17.36 0.01
CA LYS A 565 35.30 17.79 -1.39
C LYS A 565 35.10 16.57 -2.27
N LEU A 566 34.11 16.62 -3.14
CA LEU A 566 33.81 15.54 -4.08
C LEU A 566 33.11 16.09 -5.33
N ASN A 567 33.08 15.28 -6.39
CA ASN A 567 32.30 15.60 -7.59
C ASN A 567 30.98 14.81 -7.54
N ALA A 568 29.85 15.50 -7.52
CA ALA A 568 28.55 14.87 -7.36
C ALA A 568 27.48 15.52 -8.23
N GLN A 569 26.45 14.75 -8.55
CA GLN A 569 25.24 15.21 -9.23
C GLN A 569 23.99 14.72 -8.49
N GLY A 570 23.10 15.64 -8.19
CA GLY A 570 21.84 15.38 -7.51
C GLY A 570 22.00 15.35 -5.99
N THR A 571 22.45 14.25 -5.42
CA THR A 571 22.47 14.02 -3.97
C THR A 571 23.84 13.49 -3.52
N VAL A 572 24.30 13.89 -2.32
CA VAL A 572 25.44 13.31 -1.61
C VAL A 572 24.93 12.65 -0.35
N LEU A 573 25.31 11.40 -0.11
CA LEU A 573 24.85 10.58 1.03
C LEU A 573 26.06 10.07 1.80
N LEU A 574 26.55 10.87 2.76
CA LEU A 574 27.78 10.56 3.50
C LEU A 574 27.48 9.68 4.72
N GLU A 575 28.25 8.60 4.81
CA GLU A 575 28.31 7.67 5.94
C GLU A 575 29.76 7.38 6.35
N ARG A 576 29.99 6.79 7.53
CA ARG A 576 31.32 6.32 7.92
C ARG A 576 31.84 5.30 6.92
N ALA A 577 33.07 5.50 6.41
CA ALA A 577 33.71 4.48 5.59
C ALA A 577 34.25 3.34 6.46
N ILE A 578 33.99 2.08 6.05
CA ILE A 578 34.66 0.93 6.67
C ILE A 578 36.16 0.99 6.32
N PRO A 579 37.09 0.67 7.25
CA PRO A 579 38.48 0.44 6.90
C PRO A 579 38.57 -0.62 5.80
N LEU A 580 39.30 -0.34 4.74
CA LEU A 580 39.66 -1.39 3.78
C LEU A 580 40.45 -2.44 4.56
N MET A 581 39.92 -3.66 4.64
CA MET A 581 40.73 -4.76 5.20
C MET A 581 41.98 -4.84 4.32
N ALA A 582 43.15 -4.72 4.96
CA ALA A 582 44.41 -4.97 4.26
C ALA A 582 44.35 -6.40 3.70
N LYS A 583 44.49 -6.51 2.37
CA LYS A 583 44.57 -7.81 1.68
C LYS A 583 45.78 -8.57 2.14
#